data_963c85331e437fa02985926bba01ddf7
#
_entry.id   963c85331e437fa02985926bba01ddf7
#
_cell.length_a   1.000
_cell.length_b   1.000
_cell.length_c   1.000
_cell.angle_alpha   90.00
_cell.angle_beta   90.00
_cell.angle_gamma   90.00
#
_symmetry.space_group_name_H-M   'P 1'
#
loop_
_entity.id
_entity.type
_entity.pdbx_description
1 polymer ?
#
loop_
_entity_poly.entity_id
_entity_poly.type
_entity_poly.pdbx_seq_one_letter_code
_entity_poly.pdbx_strand_id
1 'polypeptide(L)'
;MSSHDTGTGDTGTAAVETGSGTGTAGDTRSGTVGTGTLTVRFSGLRSGSAPMSWGQQAIWKSINWLAEEAHYFNLARVVALPGGTTTDGVLGVLGELIARHEALRSTFTDGPDGPVQRVYGSGSATVAVHAAPADAPGPPDEADAQALADRLAATPFRNGEEFGMRYAVLTHAGEPVWLVMVVSHQATDYGGVRVMEAELARLLRGESLEPVEWQPLDQARHQQEGEGARRGRAALDHWERALSTAPTSHFDFPPPPDGAGEDDPGRFVRLRLASVAGAVAAQRLADRCRVSTSTVLLTAAAATLAAYTGHDRAVMLLIAGNRNEPRLQSMVGAQTENALFVLAPGEGTFEDAVRGGFLPTMSAYRYGEYDPAAMDEVHERVGRARGRKLDLSAFFNDVRMRDRWDALPDTGDDPEALLALRAGSEVSFIGSWARQDAKYFVHTPYCPDRLHLYLMADTHYLPVPVIEGLLRAMETLLVESVHGKVTPAEALRGLTLPTADRAPDTGA
;
A
#
# COMPACT_ATOMS: atom_id res chain seq x y z
N MET A 1 -4.07 12.32 36.61
CA MET A 1 -3.55 10.94 36.75
C MET A 1 -3.06 10.54 35.38
N SER A 2 -1.76 10.55 35.25
CA SER A 2 -1.03 10.40 34.00
C SER A 2 -1.02 8.95 33.57
N SER A 3 -1.43 8.67 32.36
CA SER A 3 -1.08 7.45 31.63
C SER A 3 -0.28 7.87 30.39
N HIS A 4 1.01 7.55 30.42
CA HIS A 4 1.89 7.66 29.26
C HIS A 4 1.43 6.65 28.21
N ASP A 5 0.90 7.15 27.12
CA ASP A 5 0.70 6.39 25.89
C ASP A 5 1.90 6.66 24.98
N THR A 6 2.89 5.78 25.06
CA THR A 6 4.02 5.77 24.15
C THR A 6 3.62 5.01 22.89
N GLY A 7 2.85 5.66 22.04
CA GLY A 7 2.54 5.18 20.70
C GLY A 7 3.72 5.37 19.74
N THR A 8 4.74 4.53 19.86
CA THR A 8 5.76 4.38 18.83
C THR A 8 5.28 3.34 17.83
N GLY A 9 4.75 3.76 16.72
CA GLY A 9 4.21 2.84 15.75
C GLY A 9 4.19 3.41 14.35
N ASP A 10 5.32 3.92 13.86
CA ASP A 10 5.46 4.21 12.44
C ASP A 10 6.26 3.09 11.75
N THR A 11 5.57 2.01 11.42
CA THR A 11 6.04 1.03 10.45
C THR A 11 4.89 0.58 9.57
N GLY A 12 4.17 1.54 9.04
CA GLY A 12 3.18 1.29 8.00
C GLY A 12 3.88 1.40 6.67
N THR A 13 4.35 0.37 6.15
CA THR A 13 4.43 0.04 4.73
C THR A 13 5.48 -0.99 4.47
N ALA A 14 5.14 -2.00 3.75
CA ALA A 14 6.08 -2.88 3.10
C ALA A 14 6.89 -2.12 2.04
N ALA A 15 7.78 -1.27 2.47
CA ALA A 15 8.96 -0.86 1.77
C ALA A 15 10.09 -1.43 2.62
N VAL A 16 10.48 -2.66 2.32
CA VAL A 16 11.71 -3.22 2.84
C VAL A 16 12.82 -2.28 2.38
N GLU A 17 13.38 -1.50 3.29
CA GLU A 17 14.64 -0.81 3.06
C GLU A 17 15.73 -1.87 2.96
N THR A 18 15.87 -2.51 1.80
CA THR A 18 17.10 -3.22 1.48
C THR A 18 18.08 -2.21 0.92
N GLY A 19 18.68 -1.43 1.81
CA GLY A 19 19.83 -0.63 1.49
C GLY A 19 21.00 -1.52 1.18
N SER A 20 21.33 -1.70 -0.11
CA SER A 20 22.67 -2.13 -0.52
C SER A 20 23.63 -0.95 -0.38
N GLY A 21 23.90 -0.54 0.86
CA GLY A 21 24.97 0.36 1.21
C GLY A 21 26.26 -0.43 1.30
N THR A 22 27.18 -0.24 0.35
CA THR A 22 28.58 -0.58 0.54
C THR A 22 29.16 0.32 1.64
N GLY A 23 29.00 -0.09 2.89
CA GLY A 23 29.55 0.53 4.08
C GLY A 23 30.48 -0.46 4.77
N THR A 24 31.71 -0.07 4.90
CA THR A 24 32.86 -0.72 5.53
C THR A 24 32.55 -1.51 6.79
N ALA A 25 33.17 -2.70 6.86
CA ALA A 25 33.19 -3.62 7.98
C ALA A 25 33.35 -2.96 9.36
N GLY A 26 32.43 -3.28 10.26
CA GLY A 26 32.47 -2.97 11.67
C GLY A 26 31.70 -3.98 12.49
N ASP A 27 32.43 -4.87 13.12
CA ASP A 27 32.11 -5.69 14.28
C ASP A 27 30.97 -6.71 14.17
N THR A 28 31.31 -7.89 13.67
CA THR A 28 30.52 -9.12 13.78
C THR A 28 30.49 -9.62 15.21
N ARG A 29 29.44 -9.33 15.98
CA ARG A 29 29.09 -10.08 17.19
C ARG A 29 28.50 -11.44 16.78
N SER A 30 29.33 -12.44 16.61
CA SER A 30 28.94 -13.83 16.42
C SER A 30 28.61 -14.49 17.77
N GLY A 31 27.43 -14.18 18.31
CA GLY A 31 26.81 -15.01 19.32
C GLY A 31 26.03 -16.12 18.66
N THR A 32 26.22 -17.39 19.07
CA THR A 32 25.44 -18.52 18.57
C THR A 32 24.01 -18.37 19.09
N VAL A 33 23.09 -17.91 18.23
CA VAL A 33 21.64 -17.87 18.50
C VAL A 33 21.14 -19.31 18.52
N GLY A 34 20.63 -19.78 19.67
CA GLY A 34 19.95 -21.07 19.76
C GLY A 34 18.66 -21.00 18.92
N THR A 35 18.58 -21.76 17.84
CA THR A 35 17.36 -21.86 17.03
C THR A 35 16.62 -23.14 17.34
N GLY A 36 15.31 -23.02 17.51
CA GLY A 36 14.40 -24.15 17.70
C GLY A 36 13.18 -24.02 16.80
N THR A 37 12.32 -25.03 16.83
CA THR A 37 11.09 -25.04 16.06
C THR A 37 9.96 -25.61 16.91
N LEU A 38 8.82 -24.91 16.92
CA LEU A 38 7.59 -25.34 17.56
C LEU A 38 6.51 -25.53 16.49
N THR A 39 5.44 -26.23 16.85
CA THR A 39 4.37 -26.57 15.91
C THR A 39 3.02 -26.24 16.51
N VAL A 40 2.22 -25.46 15.79
CA VAL A 40 0.80 -25.24 16.04
C VAL A 40 -0.01 -26.20 15.17
N ARG A 41 -0.87 -27.04 15.75
CA ARG A 41 -1.73 -27.98 15.03
C ARG A 41 -3.18 -27.49 15.07
N PHE A 42 -3.90 -27.72 13.98
CA PHE A 42 -5.34 -27.45 13.89
C PHE A 42 -6.07 -28.61 13.19
N SER A 43 -7.33 -28.85 13.55
CA SER A 43 -8.16 -29.89 12.94
C SER A 43 -9.65 -29.61 13.16
N GLY A 44 -10.50 -30.31 12.41
CA GLY A 44 -11.96 -30.23 12.56
C GLY A 44 -12.58 -28.91 12.07
N LEU A 45 -11.85 -28.12 11.30
CA LEU A 45 -12.30 -26.81 10.80
C LEU A 45 -12.97 -26.92 9.42
N ARG A 46 -13.70 -25.87 9.04
CA ARG A 46 -14.26 -25.73 7.68
C ARG A 46 -13.13 -25.83 6.65
N SER A 47 -13.39 -26.58 5.55
CA SER A 47 -12.45 -26.71 4.43
C SER A 47 -13.20 -26.62 3.11
N GLY A 48 -12.48 -26.41 2.04
CA GLY A 48 -13.06 -26.34 0.69
C GLY A 48 -12.16 -25.71 -0.33
N SER A 49 -12.61 -25.69 -1.57
CA SER A 49 -11.95 -24.98 -2.67
C SER A 49 -12.95 -24.11 -3.39
N ALA A 50 -12.49 -23.00 -3.90
CA ALA A 50 -13.25 -22.08 -4.74
C ALA A 50 -12.27 -21.35 -5.68
N PRO A 51 -12.73 -20.69 -6.74
CA PRO A 51 -11.94 -19.68 -7.42
C PRO A 51 -11.41 -18.66 -6.41
N MET A 52 -10.27 -18.07 -6.67
CA MET A 52 -9.79 -16.95 -5.85
C MET A 52 -10.80 -15.81 -5.88
N SER A 53 -10.96 -15.08 -4.78
CA SER A 53 -11.69 -13.80 -4.78
C SER A 53 -11.00 -12.80 -5.73
N TRP A 54 -11.71 -11.78 -6.16
CA TRP A 54 -11.15 -10.81 -7.11
C TRP A 54 -9.89 -10.11 -6.58
N GLY A 55 -9.88 -9.71 -5.32
CA GLY A 55 -8.65 -9.17 -4.70
C GLY A 55 -7.50 -10.18 -4.65
N GLN A 56 -7.78 -11.47 -4.39
CA GLN A 56 -6.76 -12.52 -4.47
C GLN A 56 -6.25 -12.72 -5.91
N GLN A 57 -7.11 -12.62 -6.91
CA GLN A 57 -6.70 -12.72 -8.33
C GLN A 57 -5.86 -11.52 -8.76
N ALA A 58 -6.20 -10.31 -8.28
CA ALA A 58 -5.45 -9.10 -8.57
C ALA A 58 -4.01 -9.20 -8.06
N ILE A 59 -3.83 -9.62 -6.80
CA ILE A 59 -2.49 -9.78 -6.23
C ILE A 59 -1.74 -10.99 -6.81
N TRP A 60 -2.47 -12.08 -7.21
CA TRP A 60 -1.88 -13.23 -7.89
C TRP A 60 -1.17 -12.83 -9.18
N LYS A 61 -1.80 -11.97 -9.99
CA LYS A 61 -1.19 -11.42 -11.20
C LYS A 61 0.10 -10.66 -10.90
N SER A 62 0.08 -9.80 -9.87
CA SER A 62 1.24 -8.99 -9.49
C SER A 62 2.39 -9.85 -8.95
N ILE A 63 2.10 -10.85 -8.11
CA ILE A 63 3.08 -11.79 -7.56
C ILE A 63 3.74 -12.58 -8.70
N ASN A 64 2.94 -13.12 -9.63
CA ASN A 64 3.47 -13.88 -10.76
C ASN A 64 4.29 -13.01 -11.72
N TRP A 65 3.92 -11.75 -11.89
CA TRP A 65 4.68 -10.81 -12.72
C TRP A 65 6.05 -10.46 -12.11
N LEU A 66 6.14 -10.31 -10.76
CA LEU A 66 7.41 -10.08 -10.07
C LEU A 66 8.28 -11.34 -9.96
N ALA A 67 7.69 -12.52 -10.00
CA ALA A 67 8.38 -13.81 -9.92
C ALA A 67 9.33 -13.90 -8.69
N GLU A 68 10.65 -13.91 -8.91
CA GLU A 68 11.64 -14.04 -7.85
C GLU A 68 11.66 -12.84 -6.88
N GLU A 69 11.21 -11.67 -7.33
CA GLU A 69 11.08 -10.46 -6.50
C GLU A 69 9.72 -10.37 -5.78
N ALA A 70 8.88 -11.41 -5.84
CA ALA A 70 7.56 -11.44 -5.20
C ALA A 70 7.60 -11.27 -3.68
N HIS A 71 8.77 -11.44 -3.06
CA HIS A 71 8.99 -11.10 -1.65
C HIS A 71 8.68 -9.63 -1.32
N TYR A 72 8.72 -8.73 -2.30
CA TYR A 72 8.31 -7.33 -2.16
C TYR A 72 6.87 -7.17 -1.64
N PHE A 73 6.00 -8.14 -1.89
CA PHE A 73 4.63 -8.16 -1.38
C PHE A 73 4.47 -8.81 0.00
N ASN A 74 5.54 -9.26 0.66
CA ASN A 74 5.43 -9.84 1.98
C ASN A 74 5.20 -8.76 3.04
N LEU A 75 4.20 -8.97 3.89
CA LEU A 75 3.81 -8.04 4.93
C LEU A 75 4.40 -8.50 6.28
N ALA A 76 5.43 -7.82 6.75
CA ALA A 76 6.09 -8.15 8.01
C ALA A 76 5.50 -7.35 9.18
N ARG A 77 5.40 -7.98 10.36
CA ARG A 77 4.93 -7.37 11.62
C ARG A 77 5.71 -7.91 12.79
N VAL A 78 6.03 -7.01 13.72
CA VAL A 78 6.62 -7.34 15.01
C VAL A 78 5.65 -6.93 16.12
N VAL A 79 5.46 -7.79 17.10
CA VAL A 79 4.54 -7.57 18.21
C VAL A 79 5.27 -7.83 19.52
N ALA A 80 5.39 -6.81 20.36
CA ALA A 80 5.92 -6.97 21.70
C ALA A 80 4.95 -7.83 22.54
N LEU A 81 5.48 -8.86 23.18
CA LEU A 81 4.68 -9.75 24.01
C LEU A 81 4.62 -9.22 25.46
N PRO A 82 3.44 -9.25 26.10
CA PRO A 82 3.32 -8.87 27.50
C PRO A 82 4.24 -9.70 28.40
N GLY A 83 4.79 -9.10 29.44
CA GLY A 83 5.62 -9.82 30.42
C GLY A 83 4.86 -10.98 31.06
N GLY A 84 5.54 -12.13 31.21
CA GLY A 84 4.92 -13.37 31.70
C GLY A 84 4.17 -14.18 30.63
N THR A 85 4.17 -13.76 29.36
CA THR A 85 3.66 -14.58 28.26
C THR A 85 4.51 -15.84 28.13
N THR A 86 3.87 -17.00 28.18
CA THR A 86 4.56 -18.29 28.00
C THR A 86 4.58 -18.71 26.54
N THR A 87 5.51 -19.59 26.19
CA THR A 87 5.57 -20.19 24.85
C THR A 87 4.25 -20.89 24.49
N ASP A 88 3.66 -21.65 25.40
CA ASP A 88 2.37 -22.31 25.18
C ASP A 88 1.23 -21.29 25.00
N GLY A 89 1.29 -20.15 25.69
CA GLY A 89 0.36 -19.05 25.51
C GLY A 89 0.45 -18.46 24.08
N VAL A 90 1.65 -18.24 23.57
CA VAL A 90 1.84 -17.77 22.17
C VAL A 90 1.30 -18.79 21.17
N LEU A 91 1.62 -20.10 21.36
CA LEU A 91 1.12 -21.15 20.48
C LEU A 91 -0.40 -21.26 20.52
N GLY A 92 -1.02 -21.10 21.69
CA GLY A 92 -2.47 -21.08 21.87
C GLY A 92 -3.13 -19.94 21.10
N VAL A 93 -2.60 -18.71 21.21
CA VAL A 93 -3.10 -17.54 20.50
C VAL A 93 -2.94 -17.68 18.99
N LEU A 94 -1.78 -18.17 18.52
CA LEU A 94 -1.58 -18.43 17.09
C LEU A 94 -2.52 -19.54 16.57
N GLY A 95 -2.77 -20.58 17.37
CA GLY A 95 -3.72 -21.63 17.04
C GLY A 95 -5.14 -21.09 16.85
N GLU A 96 -5.56 -20.18 17.72
CA GLU A 96 -6.86 -19.55 17.60
C GLU A 96 -6.95 -18.64 16.37
N LEU A 97 -5.95 -17.82 16.09
CA LEU A 97 -5.93 -17.00 14.87
C LEU A 97 -6.03 -17.86 13.60
N ILE A 98 -5.25 -18.97 13.53
CA ILE A 98 -5.27 -19.88 12.39
C ILE A 98 -6.65 -20.57 12.25
N ALA A 99 -7.25 -20.97 13.38
CA ALA A 99 -8.57 -21.57 13.36
C ALA A 99 -9.66 -20.61 12.88
N ARG A 100 -9.59 -19.35 13.32
CA ARG A 100 -10.57 -18.31 13.01
C ARG A 100 -10.55 -17.88 11.54
N HIS A 101 -9.37 -17.78 10.91
CA HIS A 101 -9.19 -17.17 9.60
C HIS A 101 -8.77 -18.19 8.54
N GLU A 102 -9.66 -18.44 7.58
CA GLU A 102 -9.40 -19.38 6.48
C GLU A 102 -8.16 -19.01 5.67
N ALA A 103 -7.91 -17.70 5.48
CA ALA A 103 -6.75 -17.21 4.75
C ALA A 103 -5.40 -17.72 5.31
N LEU A 104 -5.30 -17.93 6.62
CA LEU A 104 -4.06 -18.38 7.29
C LEU A 104 -3.78 -19.88 7.15
N ARG A 105 -4.72 -20.63 6.58
CA ARG A 105 -4.63 -22.07 6.33
C ARG A 105 -5.06 -22.43 4.92
N SER A 106 -4.75 -21.50 3.97
CA SER A 106 -5.07 -21.63 2.55
C SER A 106 -3.81 -21.74 1.71
N THR A 107 -3.91 -22.43 0.58
CA THR A 107 -2.94 -22.42 -0.51
C THR A 107 -3.60 -21.91 -1.79
N PHE A 108 -2.80 -21.47 -2.73
CA PHE A 108 -3.23 -20.79 -3.95
C PHE A 108 -2.48 -21.36 -5.15
N THR A 109 -3.22 -21.78 -6.16
CA THR A 109 -2.66 -22.42 -7.36
C THR A 109 -3.43 -22.01 -8.60
N ASP A 110 -2.81 -22.18 -9.76
CA ASP A 110 -3.54 -22.14 -11.01
C ASP A 110 -4.41 -23.40 -11.14
N GLY A 111 -5.62 -23.23 -11.64
CA GLY A 111 -6.56 -24.30 -11.95
C GLY A 111 -6.95 -24.26 -13.45
N PRO A 112 -7.70 -25.26 -13.94
CA PRO A 112 -8.06 -25.33 -15.37
C PRO A 112 -8.97 -24.18 -15.82
N ASP A 113 -9.78 -23.64 -14.91
CA ASP A 113 -10.73 -22.55 -15.18
C ASP A 113 -10.30 -21.20 -14.54
N GLY A 114 -9.04 -21.07 -14.15
CA GLY A 114 -8.46 -19.89 -13.50
C GLY A 114 -7.90 -20.19 -12.11
N PRO A 115 -7.37 -19.17 -11.41
CA PRO A 115 -6.70 -19.35 -10.12
C PRO A 115 -7.67 -19.80 -9.02
N VAL A 116 -7.22 -20.76 -8.19
CA VAL A 116 -8.02 -21.43 -7.14
C VAL A 116 -7.39 -21.24 -5.77
N GLN A 117 -8.22 -20.95 -4.77
CA GLN A 117 -7.88 -21.04 -3.36
C GLN A 117 -8.37 -22.37 -2.78
N ARG A 118 -7.54 -22.98 -1.94
CA ARG A 118 -7.88 -24.19 -1.19
C ARG A 118 -7.67 -23.95 0.30
N VAL A 119 -8.75 -24.10 1.05
CA VAL A 119 -8.78 -23.96 2.51
C VAL A 119 -8.68 -25.33 3.15
N TYR A 120 -7.80 -25.50 4.12
CA TYR A 120 -7.58 -26.75 4.82
C TYR A 120 -8.29 -26.78 6.18
N GLY A 121 -9.00 -27.88 6.47
CA GLY A 121 -9.68 -28.09 7.76
C GLY A 121 -8.77 -28.68 8.83
N SER A 122 -7.59 -29.16 8.45
CA SER A 122 -6.57 -29.69 9.36
C SER A 122 -5.17 -29.46 8.79
N GLY A 123 -4.19 -29.34 9.68
CA GLY A 123 -2.80 -29.11 9.29
C GLY A 123 -1.94 -28.66 10.45
N SER A 124 -0.79 -28.12 10.13
CA SER A 124 0.13 -27.54 11.12
C SER A 124 0.87 -26.33 10.55
N ALA A 125 1.14 -25.37 11.41
CA ALA A 125 2.02 -24.23 11.16
C ALA A 125 3.28 -24.33 12.01
N THR A 126 4.41 -23.97 11.44
CA THR A 126 5.71 -23.97 12.11
C THR A 126 5.98 -22.60 12.70
N VAL A 127 6.47 -22.54 13.94
CA VAL A 127 6.91 -21.34 14.63
C VAL A 127 8.40 -21.47 14.90
N ALA A 128 9.24 -20.64 14.27
CA ALA A 128 10.66 -20.61 14.55
C ALA A 128 10.92 -19.96 15.93
N VAL A 129 11.86 -20.50 16.69
CA VAL A 129 12.28 -19.91 17.97
C VAL A 129 13.72 -19.43 17.85
N HIS A 130 13.94 -18.18 18.16
CA HIS A 130 15.25 -17.54 18.17
C HIS A 130 15.56 -17.07 19.58
N ALA A 131 16.47 -17.77 20.26
CA ALA A 131 16.91 -17.39 21.61
C ALA A 131 17.97 -16.29 21.50
N ALA A 132 17.81 -15.21 22.24
CA ALA A 132 18.89 -14.22 22.39
C ALA A 132 20.14 -14.91 23.01
N PRO A 133 21.36 -14.46 22.67
CA PRO A 133 22.58 -14.97 23.29
C PRO A 133 22.50 -14.87 24.81
N ALA A 134 23.00 -15.91 25.51
CA ALA A 134 22.95 -15.95 26.98
C ALA A 134 23.76 -14.83 27.66
N ASP A 135 24.73 -14.28 26.94
CA ASP A 135 25.60 -13.16 27.36
C ASP A 135 25.12 -11.79 26.83
N ALA A 136 23.93 -11.75 26.22
CA ALA A 136 23.35 -10.49 25.75
C ALA A 136 23.12 -9.55 26.96
N PRO A 137 23.40 -8.24 26.81
CA PRO A 137 23.29 -7.25 27.90
C PRO A 137 21.84 -6.99 28.34
N GLY A 138 20.85 -7.53 27.62
CA GLY A 138 19.42 -7.39 27.89
C GLY A 138 18.56 -8.19 26.93
N PRO A 139 17.22 -8.10 27.06
CA PRO A 139 16.30 -8.71 26.10
C PRO A 139 16.46 -8.06 24.73
N PRO A 140 16.13 -8.80 23.63
CA PRO A 140 16.09 -8.24 22.28
C PRO A 140 15.10 -7.07 22.23
N ASP A 141 15.48 -6.03 21.51
CA ASP A 141 14.66 -4.83 21.29
C ASP A 141 13.82 -4.94 20.01
N GLU A 142 13.09 -3.87 19.69
CA GLU A 142 12.26 -3.80 18.49
C GLU A 142 13.10 -3.89 17.20
N ALA A 143 14.30 -3.33 17.20
CA ALA A 143 15.19 -3.38 16.04
C ALA A 143 15.68 -4.82 15.76
N ASP A 144 15.95 -5.61 16.81
CA ASP A 144 16.28 -7.03 16.67
C ASP A 144 15.10 -7.83 16.08
N ALA A 145 13.87 -7.53 16.54
CA ALA A 145 12.65 -8.16 16.03
C ALA A 145 12.40 -7.76 14.57
N GLN A 146 12.59 -6.49 14.23
CA GLN A 146 12.45 -5.99 12.85
C GLN A 146 13.49 -6.62 11.92
N ALA A 147 14.74 -6.72 12.34
CA ALA A 147 15.78 -7.39 11.57
C ALA A 147 15.48 -8.87 11.29
N LEU A 148 14.82 -9.56 12.23
CA LEU A 148 14.32 -10.92 11.99
C LEU A 148 13.15 -10.92 11.01
N ALA A 149 12.22 -9.99 11.15
CA ALA A 149 11.07 -9.84 10.27
C ALA A 149 11.51 -9.60 8.82
N ASP A 150 12.47 -8.71 8.61
CA ASP A 150 13.04 -8.38 7.29
C ASP A 150 13.70 -9.61 6.65
N ARG A 151 14.48 -10.38 7.41
CA ARG A 151 15.07 -11.64 6.92
C ARG A 151 14.02 -12.66 6.50
N LEU A 152 12.95 -12.83 7.27
CA LEU A 152 11.87 -13.76 6.94
C LEU A 152 11.03 -13.26 5.74
N ALA A 153 10.87 -11.95 5.62
CA ALA A 153 10.16 -11.33 4.52
C ALA A 153 10.94 -11.35 3.19
N ALA A 154 12.27 -11.41 3.25
CA ALA A 154 13.11 -11.42 2.05
C ALA A 154 12.97 -12.69 1.18
N THR A 155 12.24 -13.70 1.64
CA THR A 155 12.02 -14.94 0.87
C THR A 155 10.60 -14.98 0.33
N PRO A 156 10.38 -15.16 -0.99
CA PRO A 156 9.07 -15.32 -1.57
C PRO A 156 8.31 -16.50 -0.94
N PHE A 157 6.98 -16.38 -0.86
CA PHE A 157 6.12 -17.52 -0.48
C PHE A 157 5.89 -18.43 -1.67
N ARG A 158 5.94 -19.74 -1.43
CA ARG A 158 5.51 -20.78 -2.37
C ARG A 158 4.02 -21.02 -2.16
N ASN A 159 3.18 -20.09 -2.65
CA ASN A 159 1.75 -20.01 -2.33
C ASN A 159 0.95 -21.31 -2.58
N GLY A 160 1.44 -22.22 -3.46
CA GLY A 160 0.81 -23.53 -3.71
C GLY A 160 1.21 -24.63 -2.73
N GLU A 161 2.30 -24.44 -1.97
CA GLU A 161 2.92 -25.50 -1.14
C GLU A 161 2.91 -25.16 0.35
N GLU A 162 2.90 -23.89 0.73
CA GLU A 162 2.90 -23.43 2.12
C GLU A 162 1.71 -22.50 2.40
N PHE A 163 1.28 -22.44 3.66
CA PHE A 163 0.32 -21.42 4.08
C PHE A 163 0.94 -20.03 4.04
N GLY A 164 0.13 -19.02 3.76
CA GLY A 164 0.58 -17.65 3.58
C GLY A 164 1.10 -16.95 4.84
N MET A 165 1.65 -17.68 5.81
CA MET A 165 2.15 -17.14 7.08
C MET A 165 3.44 -17.82 7.52
N ARG A 166 4.42 -17.02 7.97
CA ARG A 166 5.61 -17.47 8.70
C ARG A 166 5.62 -16.81 10.05
N TYR A 167 5.91 -17.61 11.09
CA TYR A 167 5.94 -17.15 12.47
C TYR A 167 7.32 -17.36 13.09
N ALA A 168 7.77 -16.40 13.87
CA ALA A 168 8.94 -16.58 14.72
C ALA A 168 8.73 -15.91 16.08
N VAL A 169 9.38 -16.45 17.10
CA VAL A 169 9.39 -15.90 18.46
C VAL A 169 10.82 -15.63 18.84
N LEU A 170 11.12 -14.41 19.29
CA LEU A 170 12.37 -14.10 19.97
C LEU A 170 12.17 -14.34 21.46
N THR A 171 13.12 -15.06 22.05
CA THR A 171 13.09 -15.37 23.49
C THR A 171 14.33 -14.79 24.20
N HIS A 172 14.15 -14.40 25.46
CA HIS A 172 15.22 -14.02 26.36
C HIS A 172 15.10 -14.83 27.66
N ALA A 173 16.16 -15.46 28.10
CA ALA A 173 16.16 -16.37 29.26
C ALA A 173 15.06 -17.45 29.23
N GLY A 174 14.67 -17.88 28.02
CA GLY A 174 13.62 -18.88 27.80
C GLY A 174 12.19 -18.31 27.73
N GLU A 175 11.99 -17.03 28.00
CA GLU A 175 10.68 -16.37 27.91
C GLU A 175 10.49 -15.66 26.56
N PRO A 176 9.31 -15.78 25.91
CA PRO A 176 8.99 -15.04 24.70
C PRO A 176 8.92 -13.53 24.97
N VAL A 177 9.60 -12.74 24.11
CA VAL A 177 9.62 -11.28 24.20
C VAL A 177 8.97 -10.63 22.99
N TRP A 178 9.22 -11.16 21.79
CA TRP A 178 8.68 -10.68 20.55
C TRP A 178 8.07 -11.80 19.72
N LEU A 179 6.92 -11.52 19.11
CA LEU A 179 6.34 -12.34 18.05
C LEU A 179 6.58 -11.62 16.72
N VAL A 180 7.16 -12.34 15.77
CA VAL A 180 7.32 -11.91 14.38
C VAL A 180 6.35 -12.68 13.51
N MET A 181 5.61 -11.97 12.69
CA MET A 181 4.70 -12.53 11.70
C MET A 181 5.04 -11.98 10.32
N VAL A 182 5.20 -12.85 9.34
CA VAL A 182 5.33 -12.45 7.93
C VAL A 182 4.19 -13.10 7.17
N VAL A 183 3.42 -12.28 6.46
CA VAL A 183 2.21 -12.69 5.74
C VAL A 183 2.41 -12.52 4.25
N SER A 184 2.04 -13.53 3.47
CA SER A 184 1.90 -13.38 2.02
C SER A 184 0.75 -12.44 1.70
N HIS A 185 0.97 -11.45 0.85
CA HIS A 185 -0.12 -10.57 0.38
C HIS A 185 -1.22 -11.36 -0.35
N GLN A 186 -0.90 -12.58 -0.86
CA GLN A 186 -1.89 -13.49 -1.43
C GLN A 186 -2.90 -13.98 -0.38
N ALA A 187 -2.46 -14.17 0.85
CA ALA A 187 -3.34 -14.60 1.94
C ALA A 187 -4.18 -13.42 2.46
N THR A 188 -3.59 -12.23 2.59
CA THR A 188 -4.31 -11.06 3.09
C THR A 188 -3.68 -9.74 2.66
N ASP A 189 -4.45 -8.66 2.71
CA ASP A 189 -4.00 -7.28 2.52
C ASP A 189 -3.69 -6.60 3.85
N TYR A 190 -3.27 -5.32 3.77
CA TYR A 190 -2.98 -4.50 4.95
C TYR A 190 -4.18 -4.39 5.90
N GLY A 191 -5.41 -4.28 5.37
CA GLY A 191 -6.64 -4.24 6.18
C GLY A 191 -6.82 -5.53 7.01
N GLY A 192 -6.58 -6.69 6.40
CA GLY A 192 -6.64 -7.97 7.11
C GLY A 192 -5.50 -8.16 8.12
N VAL A 193 -4.29 -7.64 7.84
CA VAL A 193 -3.20 -7.61 8.83
C VAL A 193 -3.61 -6.80 10.07
N ARG A 194 -4.25 -5.65 9.89
CA ARG A 194 -4.75 -4.83 11.01
C ARG A 194 -5.81 -5.56 11.86
N VAL A 195 -6.70 -6.33 11.22
CA VAL A 195 -7.64 -7.20 11.94
C VAL A 195 -6.87 -8.21 12.79
N MET A 196 -5.89 -8.89 12.22
CA MET A 196 -5.06 -9.87 12.94
C MET A 196 -4.31 -9.25 14.11
N GLU A 197 -3.70 -8.08 13.96
CA GLU A 197 -3.00 -7.35 15.03
C GLU A 197 -3.95 -6.99 16.19
N ALA A 198 -5.15 -6.50 15.87
CA ALA A 198 -6.15 -6.15 16.87
C ALA A 198 -6.66 -7.39 17.62
N GLU A 199 -6.92 -8.49 16.92
CA GLU A 199 -7.34 -9.77 17.51
C GLU A 199 -6.22 -10.40 18.35
N LEU A 200 -4.98 -10.39 17.85
CA LEU A 200 -3.81 -10.87 18.58
C LEU A 200 -3.65 -10.14 19.92
N ALA A 201 -3.74 -8.79 19.91
CA ALA A 201 -3.64 -8.00 21.12
C ALA A 201 -4.73 -8.34 22.15
N ARG A 202 -5.96 -8.64 21.70
CA ARG A 202 -7.07 -9.07 22.57
C ARG A 202 -6.86 -10.47 23.13
N LEU A 203 -6.46 -11.41 22.28
CA LEU A 203 -6.18 -12.80 22.68
C LEU A 203 -5.03 -12.90 23.68
N LEU A 204 -3.98 -12.09 23.52
CA LEU A 204 -2.85 -12.01 24.48
C LEU A 204 -3.29 -11.48 25.86
N ARG A 205 -4.41 -10.73 25.93
CA ARG A 205 -5.04 -10.33 27.20
C ARG A 205 -6.02 -11.35 27.75
N GLY A 206 -6.20 -12.50 27.07
CA GLY A 206 -7.15 -13.54 27.46
C GLY A 206 -8.60 -13.22 27.15
N GLU A 207 -8.87 -12.26 26.25
CA GLU A 207 -10.22 -11.94 25.80
C GLU A 207 -10.73 -12.98 24.80
N SER A 208 -12.02 -13.30 24.87
CA SER A 208 -12.69 -14.06 23.82
C SER A 208 -13.10 -13.15 22.66
N LEU A 209 -13.08 -13.69 21.45
CA LEU A 209 -13.46 -12.98 20.24
C LEU A 209 -14.77 -13.55 19.66
N GLU A 210 -15.61 -12.67 19.11
CA GLU A 210 -16.80 -13.09 18.38
C GLU A 210 -16.43 -13.89 17.12
N PRO A 211 -17.25 -14.85 16.68
CA PRO A 211 -17.00 -15.62 15.46
C PRO A 211 -16.81 -14.72 14.22
N VAL A 212 -15.97 -15.13 13.31
CA VAL A 212 -15.83 -14.46 11.98
C VAL A 212 -16.91 -15.03 11.07
N GLU A 213 -17.90 -14.21 10.72
CA GLU A 213 -19.06 -14.64 9.94
C GLU A 213 -18.77 -14.76 8.44
N TRP A 214 -17.78 -13.99 7.93
CA TRP A 214 -17.50 -13.92 6.49
C TRP A 214 -16.03 -14.23 6.21
N GLN A 215 -15.80 -15.14 5.29
CA GLN A 215 -14.49 -15.71 4.99
C GLN A 215 -14.17 -15.60 3.47
N PRO A 216 -12.92 -15.77 3.05
CA PRO A 216 -12.54 -15.69 1.64
C PRO A 216 -13.31 -16.63 0.70
N LEU A 217 -13.69 -17.82 1.15
CA LEU A 217 -14.55 -18.72 0.35
C LEU A 217 -15.97 -18.13 0.13
N ASP A 218 -16.50 -17.43 1.12
CA ASP A 218 -17.82 -16.80 1.02
C ASP A 218 -17.76 -15.58 0.09
N GLN A 219 -16.68 -14.80 0.18
CA GLN A 219 -16.44 -13.66 -0.69
C GLN A 219 -16.33 -14.10 -2.16
N ALA A 220 -15.54 -15.13 -2.45
CA ALA A 220 -15.38 -15.64 -3.79
C ALA A 220 -16.73 -16.07 -4.42
N ARG A 221 -17.58 -16.76 -3.66
CA ARG A 221 -18.91 -17.15 -4.12
C ARG A 221 -19.81 -15.95 -4.35
N HIS A 222 -19.80 -14.99 -3.42
CA HIS A 222 -20.58 -13.77 -3.54
C HIS A 222 -20.24 -12.95 -4.78
N GLN A 223 -18.96 -12.87 -5.13
CA GLN A 223 -18.47 -12.14 -6.30
C GLN A 223 -18.91 -12.78 -7.63
N GLN A 224 -19.11 -14.10 -7.66
CA GLN A 224 -19.54 -14.82 -8.86
C GLN A 224 -21.05 -14.79 -9.10
N GLU A 225 -21.84 -14.50 -8.08
CA GLU A 225 -23.29 -14.64 -8.14
C GLU A 225 -24.01 -13.39 -7.61
N GLY A 226 -25.28 -13.28 -7.95
CA GLY A 226 -26.22 -12.34 -7.34
C GLY A 226 -25.76 -10.88 -7.39
N GLU A 227 -25.68 -10.24 -6.23
CA GLU A 227 -25.35 -8.82 -6.10
C GLU A 227 -23.88 -8.53 -6.38
N GLY A 228 -22.95 -9.37 -5.92
CA GLY A 228 -21.51 -9.20 -6.16
C GLY A 228 -21.20 -9.19 -7.65
N ALA A 229 -21.69 -10.18 -8.39
CA ALA A 229 -21.51 -10.24 -9.85
C ALA A 229 -22.13 -9.04 -10.58
N ARG A 230 -23.29 -8.52 -10.11
CA ARG A 230 -23.89 -7.31 -10.70
C ARG A 230 -23.02 -6.06 -10.44
N ARG A 231 -22.48 -5.91 -9.23
CA ARG A 231 -21.57 -4.80 -8.88
C ARG A 231 -20.30 -4.84 -9.73
N GLY A 232 -19.69 -6.02 -9.88
CA GLY A 232 -18.51 -6.20 -10.72
C GLY A 232 -18.77 -5.79 -12.18
N ARG A 233 -19.88 -6.23 -12.78
CA ARG A 233 -20.25 -5.79 -14.13
C ARG A 233 -20.46 -4.27 -14.21
N ALA A 234 -21.13 -3.66 -13.24
CA ALA A 234 -21.30 -2.20 -13.21
C ALA A 234 -19.98 -1.45 -13.09
N ALA A 235 -18.99 -2.03 -12.38
CA ALA A 235 -17.64 -1.50 -12.31
C ALA A 235 -16.94 -1.57 -13.67
N LEU A 236 -16.98 -2.72 -14.35
CA LEU A 236 -16.41 -2.88 -15.71
C LEU A 236 -17.02 -1.88 -16.70
N ASP A 237 -18.35 -1.72 -16.71
CA ASP A 237 -19.05 -0.75 -17.55
C ASP A 237 -18.64 0.70 -17.23
N HIS A 238 -18.39 1.02 -15.96
CA HIS A 238 -17.89 2.33 -15.55
C HIS A 238 -16.48 2.58 -16.07
N TRP A 239 -15.57 1.62 -15.90
CA TRP A 239 -14.19 1.72 -16.39
C TRP A 239 -14.15 1.86 -17.91
N GLU A 240 -14.91 1.06 -18.66
CA GLU A 240 -14.96 1.13 -20.12
C GLU A 240 -15.39 2.52 -20.61
N ARG A 241 -16.45 3.08 -20.02
CA ARG A 241 -16.89 4.44 -20.35
C ARG A 241 -15.86 5.52 -20.00
N ALA A 242 -15.22 5.41 -18.84
CA ALA A 242 -14.23 6.40 -18.42
C ALA A 242 -12.96 6.34 -19.30
N LEU A 243 -12.45 5.14 -19.57
CA LEU A 243 -11.25 4.92 -20.37
C LEU A 243 -11.45 5.21 -21.86
N SER A 244 -12.69 5.19 -22.37
CA SER A 244 -12.98 5.51 -23.76
C SER A 244 -12.65 6.96 -24.12
N THR A 245 -12.58 7.86 -23.13
CA THR A 245 -12.33 9.31 -23.34
C THR A 245 -11.15 9.86 -22.54
N ALA A 246 -10.63 9.12 -21.58
CA ALA A 246 -9.48 9.52 -20.77
C ALA A 246 -8.15 9.38 -21.54
N PRO A 247 -7.05 10.03 -21.17
CA PRO A 247 -5.71 9.77 -21.72
C PRO A 247 -5.36 8.29 -21.70
N THR A 248 -4.81 7.77 -22.79
CA THR A 248 -4.38 6.36 -22.87
C THR A 248 -3.06 6.11 -22.13
N SER A 249 -2.26 7.15 -21.92
CA SER A 249 -1.02 7.16 -21.16
C SER A 249 -0.72 8.59 -20.69
N HIS A 250 0.02 8.73 -19.60
CA HIS A 250 0.69 9.97 -19.23
C HIS A 250 2.14 10.02 -19.71
N PHE A 251 2.66 8.92 -20.25
CA PHE A 251 4.07 8.75 -20.63
C PHE A 251 4.20 8.50 -22.13
N ASP A 252 3.43 9.23 -22.94
CA ASP A 252 3.43 9.18 -24.41
C ASP A 252 4.35 10.22 -25.06
N PHE A 253 5.28 10.76 -24.28
CA PHE A 253 6.34 11.65 -24.73
C PHE A 253 7.69 10.91 -24.79
N PRO A 254 8.66 11.36 -25.63
CA PRO A 254 9.96 10.74 -25.68
C PRO A 254 10.71 10.91 -24.36
N PRO A 255 11.45 9.86 -23.91
CA PRO A 255 12.29 9.99 -22.72
C PRO A 255 13.26 11.18 -22.84
N PRO A 256 13.46 11.96 -21.75
CA PRO A 256 14.42 13.05 -21.77
C PRO A 256 15.87 12.52 -21.90
N PRO A 257 16.81 13.35 -22.42
CA PRO A 257 18.20 12.91 -22.64
C PRO A 257 18.95 12.43 -21.40
N ASP A 258 18.54 12.89 -20.23
CA ASP A 258 19.06 12.50 -18.89
C ASP A 258 18.22 11.40 -18.23
N GLY A 259 17.28 10.79 -18.95
CA GLY A 259 16.52 9.65 -18.49
C GLY A 259 17.39 8.39 -18.35
N ALA A 260 17.11 7.56 -17.34
CA ALA A 260 17.79 6.28 -17.15
C ALA A 260 17.58 5.33 -18.34
N GLY A 261 18.54 4.46 -18.57
CA GLY A 261 18.40 3.36 -19.55
C GLY A 261 17.34 2.35 -19.09
N GLU A 262 16.78 1.59 -20.03
CA GLU A 262 15.75 0.58 -19.73
C GLU A 262 16.24 -0.51 -18.78
N ASP A 263 17.52 -0.86 -18.83
CA ASP A 263 18.17 -1.90 -18.02
C ASP A 263 18.91 -1.34 -16.79
N ASP A 264 18.72 -0.07 -16.44
CA ASP A 264 19.37 0.53 -15.27
C ASP A 264 18.87 -0.13 -13.99
N PRO A 265 19.73 -0.70 -13.13
CA PRO A 265 19.32 -1.32 -11.88
C PRO A 265 18.76 -0.35 -10.86
N GLY A 266 18.98 0.95 -11.05
CA GLY A 266 18.43 2.04 -10.23
C GLY A 266 17.31 2.81 -10.89
N ARG A 267 16.69 2.28 -11.96
CA ARG A 267 15.72 2.98 -12.81
C ARG A 267 14.53 3.57 -12.06
N PHE A 268 14.00 2.85 -11.08
CA PHE A 268 12.85 3.32 -10.31
C PHE A 268 13.33 3.94 -9.01
N VAL A 269 13.24 5.26 -8.90
CA VAL A 269 13.73 6.02 -7.73
C VAL A 269 12.55 6.49 -6.90
N ARG A 270 12.66 6.36 -5.58
CA ARG A 270 11.71 6.89 -4.60
C ARG A 270 12.34 8.01 -3.80
N LEU A 271 11.68 9.18 -3.83
CA LEU A 271 11.97 10.29 -2.93
C LEU A 271 10.82 10.48 -1.93
N ARG A 272 11.11 11.09 -0.79
CA ARG A 272 10.14 11.47 0.24
C ARG A 272 10.21 12.96 0.49
N LEU A 273 9.07 13.63 0.43
CA LEU A 273 8.86 14.95 1.01
C LEU A 273 8.33 14.77 2.44
N ALA A 274 8.99 15.40 3.42
CA ALA A 274 8.52 15.52 4.80
C ALA A 274 8.15 16.99 5.03
N SER A 275 6.85 17.29 5.30
CA SER A 275 6.35 18.67 5.36
C SER A 275 5.28 18.83 6.45
N VAL A 276 5.57 19.66 7.44
CA VAL A 276 4.58 20.14 8.42
C VAL A 276 3.60 21.12 7.75
N ALA A 277 4.13 22.04 6.92
CA ALA A 277 3.31 23.00 6.19
C ALA A 277 2.30 22.31 5.27
N GLY A 278 2.75 21.26 4.55
CA GLY A 278 1.88 20.45 3.68
C GLY A 278 0.75 19.76 4.44
N ALA A 279 1.01 19.25 5.64
CA ALA A 279 -0.02 18.63 6.49
C ALA A 279 -1.06 19.66 6.96
N VAL A 280 -0.61 20.80 7.49
CA VAL A 280 -1.50 21.91 7.91
C VAL A 280 -2.34 22.40 6.75
N ALA A 281 -1.72 22.62 5.59
CA ALA A 281 -2.40 23.11 4.39
C ALA A 281 -3.43 22.10 3.87
N ALA A 282 -3.08 20.81 3.78
CA ALA A 282 -4.01 19.77 3.33
C ALA A 282 -5.24 19.69 4.24
N GLN A 283 -5.04 19.80 5.57
CA GLN A 283 -6.15 19.77 6.53
C GLN A 283 -7.08 20.99 6.38
N ARG A 284 -6.53 22.20 6.20
CA ARG A 284 -7.29 23.42 5.97
C ARG A 284 -8.07 23.40 4.65
N LEU A 285 -7.45 22.93 3.60
CA LEU A 285 -8.11 22.77 2.30
C LEU A 285 -9.24 21.73 2.38
N ALA A 286 -9.02 20.62 3.06
CA ALA A 286 -10.03 19.60 3.29
C ALA A 286 -11.26 20.17 4.02
N ASP A 287 -11.04 20.92 5.11
CA ASP A 287 -12.11 21.59 5.87
C ASP A 287 -12.88 22.60 5.01
N ARG A 288 -12.16 23.45 4.28
CA ARG A 288 -12.76 24.50 3.43
C ARG A 288 -13.54 23.93 2.25
N CYS A 289 -13.01 22.86 1.64
CA CYS A 289 -13.66 22.18 0.52
C CYS A 289 -14.70 21.15 0.96
N ARG A 290 -14.74 20.78 2.26
CA ARG A 290 -15.58 19.72 2.85
C ARG A 290 -15.34 18.36 2.22
N VAL A 291 -14.07 18.00 2.07
CA VAL A 291 -13.60 16.72 1.56
C VAL A 291 -12.61 16.09 2.56
N SER A 292 -12.18 14.85 2.32
CA SER A 292 -11.09 14.23 3.08
C SER A 292 -9.73 14.82 2.71
N THR A 293 -8.76 14.77 3.62
CA THR A 293 -7.37 15.14 3.28
C THR A 293 -6.80 14.21 2.23
N SER A 294 -7.25 12.95 2.17
CA SER A 294 -6.91 12.01 1.09
C SER A 294 -7.33 12.53 -0.28
N THR A 295 -8.57 13.09 -0.40
CA THR A 295 -9.03 13.71 -1.66
C THR A 295 -8.16 14.90 -2.05
N VAL A 296 -7.73 15.72 -1.08
CA VAL A 296 -6.83 16.85 -1.35
C VAL A 296 -5.48 16.38 -1.88
N LEU A 297 -4.86 15.39 -1.23
CA LEU A 297 -3.56 14.85 -1.64
C LEU A 297 -3.62 14.14 -2.99
N LEU A 298 -4.66 13.33 -3.21
CA LEU A 298 -4.93 12.68 -4.50
C LEU A 298 -5.08 13.73 -5.62
N THR A 299 -5.85 14.79 -5.36
CA THR A 299 -6.04 15.87 -6.35
C THR A 299 -4.72 16.59 -6.64
N ALA A 300 -3.88 16.82 -5.61
CA ALA A 300 -2.57 17.43 -5.81
C ALA A 300 -1.67 16.57 -6.71
N ALA A 301 -1.61 15.26 -6.45
CA ALA A 301 -0.84 14.31 -7.25
C ALA A 301 -1.35 14.25 -8.70
N ALA A 302 -2.67 14.12 -8.89
CA ALA A 302 -3.29 14.01 -10.19
C ALA A 302 -3.16 15.31 -11.02
N ALA A 303 -3.45 16.47 -10.42
CA ALA A 303 -3.36 17.75 -11.09
C ALA A 303 -1.92 18.11 -11.48
N THR A 304 -0.96 17.80 -10.61
CA THR A 304 0.47 17.98 -10.89
C THR A 304 0.92 17.09 -12.05
N LEU A 305 0.53 15.80 -12.05
CA LEU A 305 0.85 14.88 -13.13
C LEU A 305 0.25 15.36 -14.47
N ALA A 306 -1.05 15.70 -14.51
CA ALA A 306 -1.71 16.18 -15.71
C ALA A 306 -1.05 17.44 -16.25
N ALA A 307 -0.78 18.42 -15.39
CA ALA A 307 -0.12 19.67 -15.79
C ALA A 307 1.31 19.43 -16.29
N TYR A 308 2.09 18.56 -15.63
CA TYR A 308 3.45 18.23 -16.07
C TYR A 308 3.45 17.55 -17.44
N THR A 309 2.58 16.58 -17.64
CA THR A 309 2.49 15.83 -18.89
C THR A 309 1.65 16.56 -19.95
N GLY A 310 1.07 17.73 -19.61
CA GLY A 310 0.27 18.58 -20.51
C GLY A 310 -1.04 17.95 -20.97
N HIS A 311 -1.64 17.03 -20.18
CA HIS A 311 -2.95 16.47 -20.42
C HIS A 311 -4.03 17.34 -19.76
N ASP A 312 -5.23 17.38 -20.36
CA ASP A 312 -6.41 18.04 -19.78
C ASP A 312 -7.05 17.20 -18.65
N ARG A 313 -6.68 15.94 -18.56
CA ARG A 313 -7.17 14.98 -17.55
C ARG A 313 -6.03 14.18 -16.98
N ALA A 314 -6.11 13.92 -15.67
CA ALA A 314 -5.30 12.91 -15.00
C ALA A 314 -6.04 11.57 -14.95
N VAL A 315 -5.32 10.49 -15.19
CA VAL A 315 -5.78 9.11 -14.96
C VAL A 315 -4.85 8.48 -13.95
N MET A 316 -5.38 8.04 -12.82
CA MET A 316 -4.60 7.36 -11.79
C MET A 316 -5.35 6.13 -11.27
N LEU A 317 -4.60 5.12 -10.88
CA LEU A 317 -5.12 3.97 -10.16
C LEU A 317 -4.96 4.18 -8.65
N LEU A 318 -6.07 4.07 -7.93
CA LEU A 318 -6.07 4.11 -6.47
C LEU A 318 -6.01 2.69 -5.94
N ILE A 319 -5.27 2.47 -4.87
CA ILE A 319 -5.31 1.20 -4.17
C ILE A 319 -6.54 1.19 -3.27
N ALA A 320 -7.58 0.45 -3.66
CA ALA A 320 -8.85 0.38 -2.95
C ALA A 320 -8.91 -0.87 -2.07
N GLY A 321 -9.12 -0.69 -0.77
CA GLY A 321 -9.18 -1.79 0.19
C GLY A 321 -10.49 -2.59 0.14
N ASN A 322 -11.53 -2.12 -0.56
CA ASN A 322 -12.83 -2.77 -0.78
C ASN A 322 -13.52 -3.34 0.47
N ARG A 323 -13.32 -2.68 1.64
CA ARG A 323 -13.89 -3.10 2.93
C ARG A 323 -15.07 -2.23 3.38
N ASN A 324 -15.89 -1.78 2.40
CA ASN A 324 -16.99 -0.84 2.64
C ASN A 324 -18.20 -1.50 3.34
N GLU A 325 -18.32 -2.82 3.31
CA GLU A 325 -19.40 -3.54 3.98
C GLU A 325 -18.95 -4.02 5.37
N PRO A 326 -19.81 -3.96 6.41
CA PRO A 326 -19.44 -4.37 7.78
C PRO A 326 -18.84 -5.79 7.86
N ARG A 327 -19.38 -6.75 7.09
CA ARG A 327 -18.89 -8.13 7.03
C ARG A 327 -17.44 -8.26 6.51
N LEU A 328 -16.98 -7.29 5.71
CA LEU A 328 -15.62 -7.29 5.16
C LEU A 328 -14.61 -6.62 6.09
N GLN A 329 -15.07 -5.86 7.08
CA GLN A 329 -14.19 -5.14 8.00
C GLN A 329 -13.42 -6.07 8.93
N SER A 330 -14.02 -7.22 9.32
CA SER A 330 -13.40 -8.25 10.17
C SER A 330 -12.82 -9.43 9.38
N MET A 331 -12.95 -9.46 8.05
CA MET A 331 -12.43 -10.55 7.24
C MET A 331 -10.93 -10.42 7.05
N VAL A 332 -10.17 -11.48 7.34
CA VAL A 332 -8.78 -11.63 6.91
C VAL A 332 -8.78 -12.27 5.53
N GLY A 333 -8.25 -11.55 4.55
CA GLY A 333 -8.22 -11.95 3.15
C GLY A 333 -7.78 -10.78 2.26
N ALA A 334 -7.23 -11.04 1.09
CA ALA A 334 -6.88 -10.02 0.11
C ALA A 334 -8.16 -9.49 -0.57
N GLN A 335 -8.46 -8.21 -0.35
CA GLN A 335 -9.61 -7.49 -0.93
C GLN A 335 -9.17 -6.32 -1.80
N THR A 336 -7.89 -6.00 -1.75
CA THR A 336 -7.33 -4.83 -2.43
C THR A 336 -7.34 -5.03 -3.93
N GLU A 337 -7.88 -4.04 -4.63
CA GLU A 337 -7.88 -3.93 -6.09
C GLU A 337 -7.57 -2.48 -6.50
N ASN A 338 -7.32 -2.26 -7.78
CA ASN A 338 -7.14 -0.93 -8.33
C ASN A 338 -8.50 -0.27 -8.61
N ALA A 339 -8.63 1.00 -8.26
CA ALA A 339 -9.81 1.81 -8.56
C ALA A 339 -9.45 2.95 -9.51
N LEU A 340 -10.25 3.15 -10.55
CA LEU A 340 -9.98 4.15 -11.58
C LEU A 340 -10.40 5.56 -11.12
N PHE A 341 -9.43 6.45 -11.01
CA PHE A 341 -9.66 7.86 -10.77
C PHE A 341 -9.33 8.68 -12.03
N VAL A 342 -10.30 9.44 -12.49
CA VAL A 342 -10.12 10.35 -13.63
C VAL A 342 -10.50 11.76 -13.18
N LEU A 343 -9.54 12.67 -13.19
CA LEU A 343 -9.72 14.07 -12.83
C LEU A 343 -9.52 14.96 -14.05
N ALA A 344 -10.46 15.87 -14.31
CA ALA A 344 -10.26 17.02 -15.19
C ALA A 344 -10.04 18.25 -14.29
N PRO A 345 -8.79 18.68 -14.02
CA PRO A 345 -8.53 19.77 -13.10
C PRO A 345 -9.04 21.13 -13.64
N GLY A 346 -9.26 21.23 -14.94
CA GLY A 346 -9.70 22.47 -15.58
C GLY A 346 -8.61 23.55 -15.58
N GLU A 347 -8.98 24.75 -16.02
CA GLU A 347 -8.12 25.94 -16.02
C GLU A 347 -8.23 26.76 -14.71
N GLY A 348 -9.02 26.24 -13.74
CA GLY A 348 -9.29 26.90 -12.47
C GLY A 348 -8.16 26.77 -11.45
N THR A 349 -8.45 27.23 -10.24
CA THR A 349 -7.53 27.12 -9.11
C THR A 349 -7.43 25.68 -8.61
N PHE A 350 -6.37 25.38 -7.84
CA PHE A 350 -6.27 24.07 -7.20
C PHE A 350 -7.46 23.76 -6.28
N GLU A 351 -8.01 24.79 -5.61
CA GLU A 351 -9.21 24.59 -4.77
C GLU A 351 -10.43 24.16 -5.61
N ASP A 352 -10.58 24.69 -6.84
CA ASP A 352 -11.64 24.27 -7.77
C ASP A 352 -11.42 22.80 -8.19
N ALA A 353 -10.16 22.42 -8.46
CA ALA A 353 -9.81 21.04 -8.77
C ALA A 353 -10.11 20.08 -7.58
N VAL A 354 -9.83 20.49 -6.34
CA VAL A 354 -10.14 19.70 -5.12
C VAL A 354 -11.65 19.48 -4.98
N ARG A 355 -12.46 20.53 -5.18
CA ARG A 355 -13.94 20.41 -5.18
C ARG A 355 -14.43 19.49 -6.30
N GLY A 356 -13.85 19.64 -7.49
CA GLY A 356 -14.14 18.79 -8.65
C GLY A 356 -13.70 17.33 -8.47
N GLY A 357 -12.68 17.07 -7.67
CA GLY A 357 -12.14 15.74 -7.40
C GLY A 357 -13.00 14.86 -6.48
N PHE A 358 -13.93 15.44 -5.71
CA PHE A 358 -14.74 14.70 -4.74
C PHE A 358 -15.56 13.57 -5.37
N LEU A 359 -16.38 13.89 -6.39
CA LEU A 359 -17.21 12.88 -7.05
C LEU A 359 -16.41 11.81 -7.78
N PRO A 360 -15.33 12.14 -8.54
CA PRO A 360 -14.43 11.15 -9.08
C PRO A 360 -13.81 10.22 -8.04
N THR A 361 -13.40 10.74 -6.87
CA THR A 361 -12.88 9.93 -5.77
C THR A 361 -13.92 8.94 -5.26
N MET A 362 -15.15 9.41 -5.01
CA MET A 362 -16.25 8.55 -4.57
C MET A 362 -16.62 7.50 -5.63
N SER A 363 -16.61 7.87 -6.92
CA SER A 363 -16.81 6.93 -8.02
C SER A 363 -15.72 5.88 -8.09
N ALA A 364 -14.45 6.26 -7.95
CA ALA A 364 -13.34 5.33 -7.98
C ALA A 364 -13.54 4.23 -6.92
N TYR A 365 -13.73 4.59 -5.66
CA TYR A 365 -13.95 3.61 -4.59
C TYR A 365 -15.24 2.80 -4.76
N ARG A 366 -16.29 3.36 -5.32
CA ARG A 366 -17.54 2.64 -5.59
C ARG A 366 -17.39 1.54 -6.64
N TYR A 367 -16.53 1.77 -7.64
CA TYR A 367 -16.31 0.88 -8.79
C TYR A 367 -14.91 0.25 -8.76
N GLY A 368 -14.33 0.10 -7.59
CA GLY A 368 -13.01 -0.50 -7.36
C GLY A 368 -13.05 -2.01 -7.07
N GLU A 369 -14.19 -2.69 -7.22
CA GLU A 369 -14.33 -4.13 -7.04
C GLU A 369 -14.89 -4.75 -8.33
N TYR A 370 -14.10 -5.60 -8.98
CA TYR A 370 -14.43 -6.20 -10.29
C TYR A 370 -13.65 -7.49 -10.53
N ASP A 371 -14.07 -8.29 -11.51
CA ASP A 371 -13.32 -9.45 -11.98
C ASP A 371 -12.06 -9.01 -12.73
N PRO A 372 -10.83 -9.33 -12.25
CA PRO A 372 -9.60 -8.90 -12.91
C PRO A 372 -9.39 -9.50 -14.31
N ALA A 373 -9.94 -10.69 -14.60
CA ALA A 373 -9.85 -11.27 -15.93
C ALA A 373 -10.76 -10.52 -16.91
N ALA A 374 -12.00 -10.22 -16.49
CA ALA A 374 -12.91 -9.42 -17.29
C ALA A 374 -12.43 -7.97 -17.48
N MET A 375 -11.68 -7.43 -16.52
CA MET A 375 -11.05 -6.11 -16.66
C MET A 375 -9.95 -6.09 -17.73
N ASP A 376 -9.15 -7.17 -17.86
CA ASP A 376 -8.19 -7.28 -18.95
C ASP A 376 -8.88 -7.21 -20.31
N GLU A 377 -10.05 -7.86 -20.46
CA GLU A 377 -10.86 -7.78 -21.69
C GLU A 377 -11.36 -6.36 -21.97
N VAL A 378 -11.76 -5.60 -20.92
CA VAL A 378 -12.11 -4.18 -21.05
C VAL A 378 -10.93 -3.37 -21.56
N HIS A 379 -9.74 -3.53 -20.95
CA HIS A 379 -8.53 -2.83 -21.36
C HIS A 379 -8.17 -3.12 -22.82
N GLU A 380 -8.21 -4.38 -23.22
CA GLU A 380 -7.95 -4.78 -24.61
C GLU A 380 -8.98 -4.21 -25.58
N ARG A 381 -10.26 -4.24 -25.23
CA ARG A 381 -11.36 -3.74 -26.06
C ARG A 381 -11.26 -2.24 -26.27
N VAL A 382 -11.03 -1.47 -25.19
CA VAL A 382 -10.82 -0.03 -25.24
C VAL A 382 -9.54 0.31 -26.03
N GLY A 383 -8.44 -0.40 -25.76
CA GLY A 383 -7.19 -0.20 -26.46
C GLY A 383 -7.33 -0.41 -27.97
N ARG A 384 -8.01 -1.49 -28.38
CA ARG A 384 -8.32 -1.74 -29.81
C ARG A 384 -9.19 -0.65 -30.42
N ALA A 385 -10.24 -0.24 -29.73
CA ALA A 385 -11.15 0.81 -30.22
C ALA A 385 -10.44 2.16 -30.39
N ARG A 386 -9.44 2.45 -29.55
CA ARG A 386 -8.63 3.68 -29.60
C ARG A 386 -7.35 3.56 -30.43
N GLY A 387 -7.06 2.38 -31.02
CA GLY A 387 -5.83 2.12 -31.78
C GLY A 387 -4.53 2.25 -30.96
N ARG A 388 -4.60 2.22 -29.61
CA ARG A 388 -3.45 2.37 -28.71
C ARG A 388 -3.60 1.47 -27.48
N LYS A 389 -2.48 0.91 -27.01
CA LYS A 389 -2.46 0.20 -25.72
C LYS A 389 -2.66 1.21 -24.58
N LEU A 390 -3.49 0.84 -23.60
CA LEU A 390 -3.64 1.62 -22.38
C LEU A 390 -2.40 1.43 -21.49
N ASP A 391 -1.89 2.54 -20.97
CA ASP A 391 -0.80 2.59 -19.99
C ASP A 391 -1.31 3.32 -18.74
N LEU A 392 -1.78 2.54 -17.78
CA LEU A 392 -2.36 3.01 -16.52
C LEU A 392 -1.34 2.94 -15.38
N SER A 393 -0.08 3.26 -15.64
CA SER A 393 1.04 3.12 -14.70
C SER A 393 1.22 4.29 -13.73
N ALA A 394 0.18 5.11 -13.52
CA ALA A 394 0.15 6.16 -12.49
C ALA A 394 -0.73 5.74 -11.32
N PHE A 395 -0.16 5.69 -10.11
CA PHE A 395 -0.82 5.18 -8.91
C PHE A 395 -0.83 6.18 -7.76
N PHE A 396 -1.84 6.04 -6.89
CA PHE A 396 -1.91 6.73 -5.61
C PHE A 396 -2.37 5.77 -4.52
N ASN A 397 -1.64 5.74 -3.40
CA ASN A 397 -1.96 4.91 -2.24
C ASN A 397 -1.87 5.74 -0.95
N ASP A 398 -3.01 5.99 -0.33
CA ASP A 398 -3.09 6.59 0.99
C ASP A 398 -3.36 5.49 2.02
N VAL A 399 -2.32 5.09 2.74
CA VAL A 399 -2.42 4.04 3.77
C VAL A 399 -2.63 4.62 5.17
N ARG A 400 -2.87 5.92 5.28
CA ARG A 400 -3.21 6.53 6.56
C ARG A 400 -4.56 6.01 7.05
N MET A 401 -4.59 5.47 8.27
CA MET A 401 -5.83 5.02 8.90
C MET A 401 -6.66 6.16 9.49
N ARG A 402 -6.09 7.36 9.55
CA ARG A 402 -6.72 8.58 10.04
C ARG A 402 -6.66 9.66 8.98
N ASP A 403 -7.78 10.28 8.72
CA ASP A 403 -7.87 11.36 7.74
C ASP A 403 -7.13 12.63 8.19
N ARG A 404 -6.92 12.79 9.51
CA ARG A 404 -6.32 13.99 10.10
C ARG A 404 -5.02 13.67 10.82
N TRP A 405 -4.17 14.67 10.91
CA TRP A 405 -2.97 14.66 11.74
C TRP A 405 -3.31 15.08 13.16
N ASP A 406 -2.72 14.41 14.15
CA ASP A 406 -3.04 14.61 15.56
C ASP A 406 -2.17 15.67 16.24
N ALA A 407 -0.95 15.94 15.74
CA ALA A 407 0.07 16.74 16.40
C ALA A 407 0.58 17.92 15.54
N LEU A 408 -0.30 18.55 14.78
CA LEU A 408 0.09 19.73 13.99
C LEU A 408 0.19 20.99 14.85
N PRO A 409 1.13 21.91 14.55
CA PRO A 409 1.18 23.21 15.21
C PRO A 409 -0.04 24.04 14.81
N ASP A 410 -0.56 24.82 15.77
CA ASP A 410 -1.54 25.87 15.47
C ASP A 410 -0.82 27.08 14.89
N THR A 411 -1.11 27.39 13.63
CA THR A 411 -0.56 28.57 12.93
C THR A 411 -1.61 29.67 12.74
N GLY A 412 -2.80 29.52 13.33
CA GLY A 412 -3.91 30.45 13.08
C GLY A 412 -4.12 30.70 11.58
N ASP A 413 -4.59 31.85 11.18
CA ASP A 413 -4.74 32.26 9.76
C ASP A 413 -3.52 33.03 9.22
N ASP A 414 -2.37 32.93 9.90
CA ASP A 414 -1.16 33.67 9.52
C ASP A 414 -0.44 33.01 8.33
N PRO A 415 -0.37 33.65 7.15
CA PRO A 415 0.35 33.14 6.00
C PRO A 415 1.87 33.02 6.22
N GLU A 416 2.48 33.95 6.99
CA GLU A 416 3.92 33.94 7.23
C GLU A 416 4.32 32.75 8.10
N ALA A 417 3.49 32.39 9.09
CA ALA A 417 3.70 31.20 9.91
C ALA A 417 3.68 29.91 9.07
N LEU A 418 2.75 29.80 8.11
CA LEU A 418 2.69 28.64 7.22
C LEU A 418 3.90 28.57 6.27
N LEU A 419 4.34 29.72 5.73
CA LEU A 419 5.55 29.79 4.89
C LEU A 419 6.82 29.50 5.69
N ALA A 420 6.89 29.91 6.97
CA ALA A 420 8.00 29.58 7.85
C ALA A 420 8.09 28.06 8.10
N LEU A 421 6.96 27.37 8.30
CA LEU A 421 6.92 25.91 8.40
C LEU A 421 7.41 25.23 7.11
N ARG A 422 7.06 25.78 5.94
CA ARG A 422 7.50 25.26 4.64
C ARG A 422 9.02 25.31 4.47
N ALA A 423 9.69 26.30 5.04
CA ALA A 423 11.15 26.40 5.03
C ALA A 423 11.85 25.20 5.72
N GLY A 424 11.14 24.50 6.60
CA GLY A 424 11.60 23.26 7.24
C GLY A 424 11.26 21.98 6.48
N SER A 425 10.68 22.07 5.29
CA SER A 425 10.34 20.88 4.49
C SER A 425 11.55 20.29 3.80
N GLU A 426 11.67 18.97 3.89
CA GLU A 426 12.84 18.24 3.36
C GLU A 426 12.41 17.23 2.30
N VAL A 427 13.24 17.10 1.24
CA VAL A 427 13.15 15.99 0.28
C VAL A 427 14.37 15.09 0.49
N SER A 428 14.13 13.80 0.67
CA SER A 428 15.17 12.81 0.91
C SER A 428 15.03 11.62 -0.03
N PHE A 429 16.18 11.05 -0.43
CA PHE A 429 16.23 9.78 -1.17
C PHE A 429 15.90 8.62 -0.23
N ILE A 430 15.06 7.70 -0.70
CA ILE A 430 14.63 6.54 0.08
C ILE A 430 15.22 5.25 -0.49
N GLY A 431 15.27 5.10 -1.79
CA GLY A 431 15.79 3.89 -2.42
C GLY A 431 15.57 3.88 -3.92
N SER A 432 16.12 2.86 -4.56
CA SER A 432 15.92 2.61 -5.98
C SER A 432 15.78 1.12 -6.27
N TRP A 433 15.09 0.78 -7.37
CA TRP A 433 14.80 -0.58 -7.80
C TRP A 433 15.00 -0.71 -9.32
N ALA A 434 15.32 -1.91 -9.74
CA ALA A 434 15.47 -2.21 -11.17
C ALA A 434 14.13 -2.35 -11.89
N ARG A 435 13.08 -2.81 -11.15
CA ARG A 435 11.79 -3.16 -11.76
C ARG A 435 10.63 -2.76 -10.85
N GLN A 436 9.64 -2.08 -11.43
CA GLN A 436 8.36 -1.74 -10.81
C GLN A 436 7.27 -1.71 -11.88
N ASP A 437 6.03 -1.91 -11.50
CA ASP A 437 4.86 -1.85 -12.38
C ASP A 437 4.27 -0.45 -12.56
N ALA A 438 4.69 0.49 -11.72
CA ALA A 438 4.26 1.88 -11.75
C ALA A 438 5.36 2.80 -12.27
N LYS A 439 5.02 3.70 -13.20
CA LYS A 439 5.92 4.77 -13.65
C LYS A 439 5.82 6.04 -12.81
N TYR A 440 4.73 6.17 -12.06
CA TYR A 440 4.46 7.26 -11.14
C TYR A 440 3.61 6.72 -9.99
N PHE A 441 4.15 6.65 -8.79
CA PHE A 441 3.47 6.12 -7.64
C PHE A 441 3.61 7.04 -6.45
N VAL A 442 2.52 7.74 -6.14
CA VAL A 442 2.43 8.56 -4.93
C VAL A 442 1.88 7.72 -3.79
N HIS A 443 2.57 7.77 -2.67
CA HIS A 443 2.21 7.03 -1.48
C HIS A 443 2.32 7.91 -0.24
N THR A 444 1.36 7.80 0.71
CA THR A 444 1.37 8.59 1.94
C THR A 444 1.06 7.70 3.15
N PRO A 445 2.06 7.38 3.99
CA PRO A 445 1.86 6.75 5.28
C PRO A 445 1.42 7.76 6.32
N TYR A 446 0.89 7.27 7.44
CA TYR A 446 0.57 8.12 8.57
C TYR A 446 1.86 8.53 9.32
N CYS A 447 1.95 9.82 9.63
CA CYS A 447 2.91 10.38 10.56
C CYS A 447 2.14 11.43 11.39
N PRO A 448 2.20 11.44 12.74
CA PRO A 448 1.27 12.20 13.56
C PRO A 448 1.44 13.72 13.45
N ASP A 449 2.64 14.20 13.10
CA ASP A 449 3.05 15.61 13.17
C ASP A 449 3.36 16.26 11.81
N ARG A 450 3.36 15.48 10.71
CA ARG A 450 3.71 15.97 9.37
C ARG A 450 3.17 15.11 8.25
N LEU A 451 3.12 15.66 7.06
CA LEU A 451 2.90 14.94 5.82
C LEU A 451 4.20 14.24 5.40
N HIS A 452 4.15 12.93 5.24
CA HIS A 452 5.11 12.19 4.45
C HIS A 452 4.48 11.88 3.09
N LEU A 453 5.03 12.45 2.03
CA LEU A 453 4.60 12.18 0.68
C LEU A 453 5.74 11.55 -0.10
N TYR A 454 5.58 10.30 -0.47
CA TYR A 454 6.55 9.56 -1.27
C TYR A 454 6.14 9.61 -2.73
N LEU A 455 7.10 9.83 -3.60
CA LEU A 455 6.93 9.63 -5.03
C LEU A 455 8.02 8.66 -5.50
N MET A 456 7.59 7.48 -5.91
CA MET A 456 8.41 6.56 -6.68
C MET A 456 8.10 6.78 -8.15
N ALA A 457 9.14 6.96 -8.98
CA ALA A 457 8.94 7.12 -10.40
C ALA A 457 10.01 6.44 -11.24
N ASP A 458 9.63 6.15 -12.49
CA ASP A 458 10.50 5.62 -13.53
C ASP A 458 11.39 6.77 -14.06
N THR A 459 12.67 6.76 -13.69
CA THR A 459 13.61 7.81 -14.09
C THR A 459 13.94 7.80 -15.59
N HIS A 460 13.51 6.79 -16.32
CA HIS A 460 13.51 6.82 -17.77
C HIS A 460 12.65 7.97 -18.34
N TYR A 461 11.50 8.25 -17.70
CA TYR A 461 10.57 9.33 -18.08
C TYR A 461 10.68 10.55 -17.17
N LEU A 462 10.95 10.34 -15.88
CA LEU A 462 10.95 11.35 -14.84
C LEU A 462 12.30 11.34 -14.09
N PRO A 463 13.35 12.00 -14.61
CA PRO A 463 14.64 12.08 -13.92
C PRO A 463 14.53 12.58 -12.49
N VAL A 464 15.49 12.23 -11.62
CA VAL A 464 15.46 12.54 -10.19
C VAL A 464 15.14 14.01 -9.88
N PRO A 465 15.70 15.02 -10.58
CA PRO A 465 15.32 16.43 -10.35
C PRO A 465 13.85 16.71 -10.65
N VAL A 466 13.24 15.99 -11.61
CA VAL A 466 11.81 16.12 -11.92
C VAL A 466 10.97 15.50 -10.81
N ILE A 467 11.35 14.34 -10.28
CA ILE A 467 10.66 13.70 -9.14
C ILE A 467 10.64 14.66 -7.94
N GLU A 468 11.78 15.26 -7.60
CA GLU A 468 11.87 16.28 -6.54
C GLU A 468 10.98 17.49 -6.83
N GLY A 469 11.06 18.01 -8.05
CA GLY A 469 10.26 19.15 -8.46
C GLY A 469 8.75 18.89 -8.40
N LEU A 470 8.29 17.68 -8.77
CA LEU A 470 6.88 17.28 -8.65
C LEU A 470 6.42 17.20 -7.20
N LEU A 471 7.24 16.67 -6.29
CA LEU A 471 6.94 16.67 -4.85
C LEU A 471 6.81 18.11 -4.31
N ARG A 472 7.75 19.00 -4.68
CA ARG A 472 7.69 20.41 -4.29
C ARG A 472 6.52 21.15 -4.93
N ALA A 473 6.12 20.79 -6.16
CA ALA A 473 4.94 21.35 -6.81
C ALA A 473 3.65 20.96 -6.09
N MET A 474 3.53 19.70 -5.64
CA MET A 474 2.40 19.26 -4.81
C MET A 474 2.34 20.06 -3.50
N GLU A 475 3.48 20.25 -2.82
CA GLU A 475 3.54 21.08 -1.61
C GLU A 475 3.16 22.54 -1.89
N THR A 476 3.63 23.10 -3.02
CA THR A 476 3.27 24.46 -3.48
C THR A 476 1.76 24.59 -3.66
N LEU A 477 1.12 23.64 -4.35
CA LEU A 477 -0.33 23.62 -4.51
C LEU A 477 -1.04 23.63 -3.14
N LEU A 478 -0.60 22.80 -2.20
CA LEU A 478 -1.19 22.73 -0.87
C LEU A 478 -1.03 24.06 -0.13
N VAL A 479 0.21 24.51 0.06
CA VAL A 479 0.54 25.62 0.96
C VAL A 479 0.03 26.96 0.40
N GLU A 480 0.28 27.25 -0.87
CA GLU A 480 -0.10 28.54 -1.44
C GLU A 480 -1.61 28.67 -1.68
N SER A 481 -2.33 27.54 -1.87
CA SER A 481 -3.78 27.56 -2.00
C SER A 481 -4.53 27.85 -0.70
N VAL A 482 -3.85 27.83 0.44
CA VAL A 482 -4.49 28.21 1.72
C VAL A 482 -4.87 29.70 1.72
N HIS A 483 -4.02 30.55 1.16
CA HIS A 483 -4.20 32.01 1.20
C HIS A 483 -4.30 32.66 -0.18
N GLY A 484 -4.07 31.91 -1.26
CA GLY A 484 -4.05 32.40 -2.61
C GLY A 484 -4.85 31.56 -3.60
N LYS A 485 -4.82 31.99 -4.84
CA LYS A 485 -5.38 31.24 -5.96
C LYS A 485 -4.20 30.75 -6.81
N VAL A 486 -3.90 29.45 -6.71
CA VAL A 486 -2.79 28.83 -7.43
C VAL A 486 -3.34 27.79 -8.39
N THR A 487 -2.83 27.79 -9.60
CA THR A 487 -3.13 26.77 -10.62
C THR A 487 -2.07 25.66 -10.62
N PRO A 488 -2.39 24.44 -11.05
CA PRO A 488 -1.40 23.38 -11.19
C PRO A 488 -0.20 23.77 -12.09
N ALA A 489 -0.43 24.51 -13.16
CA ALA A 489 0.63 24.98 -14.05
C ALA A 489 1.58 25.99 -13.37
N GLU A 490 1.05 26.85 -12.50
CA GLU A 490 1.87 27.79 -11.73
C GLU A 490 2.79 27.09 -10.73
N ALA A 491 2.33 26.01 -10.11
CA ALA A 491 3.12 25.23 -9.16
C ALA A 491 4.31 24.51 -9.82
N LEU A 492 4.27 24.29 -11.13
CA LEU A 492 5.35 23.66 -11.90
C LEU A 492 6.39 24.67 -12.43
N ARG A 493 6.31 25.94 -12.05
CA ARG A 493 7.30 26.95 -12.50
C ARG A 493 8.72 26.53 -12.12
N GLY A 494 9.61 26.52 -13.11
CA GLY A 494 11.00 26.09 -12.95
C GLY A 494 11.27 24.63 -13.30
N LEU A 495 10.25 23.83 -13.55
CA LEU A 495 10.41 22.48 -14.13
C LEU A 495 10.44 22.57 -15.67
N THR A 496 11.36 21.82 -16.28
CA THR A 496 11.34 21.57 -17.72
C THR A 496 10.20 20.60 -18.02
N LEU A 497 9.18 21.06 -18.72
CA LEU A 497 8.06 20.21 -19.14
C LEU A 497 8.48 19.38 -20.36
N PRO A 498 7.96 18.14 -20.49
CA PRO A 498 8.23 17.33 -21.68
C PRO A 498 7.73 18.06 -22.93
N THR A 499 8.53 18.08 -23.97
CA THR A 499 8.12 18.63 -25.28
C THR A 499 7.07 17.70 -25.89
N ALA A 500 5.90 18.22 -26.13
CA ALA A 500 4.78 17.47 -26.70
C ALA A 500 4.98 17.27 -28.22
N ASP A 501 5.82 16.33 -28.62
CA ASP A 501 5.70 15.64 -29.91
C ASP A 501 4.62 14.55 -29.80
N ARG A 502 3.41 14.97 -29.40
CA ARG A 502 2.26 14.07 -29.35
C ARG A 502 1.75 13.83 -30.76
N ALA A 503 1.72 12.57 -31.15
CA ALA A 503 0.84 12.22 -32.26
C ALA A 503 -0.59 12.63 -31.87
N PRO A 504 -1.31 13.37 -32.73
CA PRO A 504 -2.64 13.85 -32.39
C PRO A 504 -3.52 12.68 -31.99
N ASP A 505 -4.22 12.84 -30.87
CA ASP A 505 -5.27 11.89 -30.44
C ASP A 505 -6.40 12.05 -31.48
N THR A 506 -6.38 11.20 -32.49
CA THR A 506 -7.42 11.17 -33.54
C THR A 506 -8.65 10.50 -32.94
N GLY A 507 -9.25 11.19 -31.99
CA GLY A 507 -10.60 10.92 -31.54
C GLY A 507 -11.58 11.35 -32.63
N ALA A 508 -12.04 10.37 -33.38
CA ALA A 508 -13.22 10.47 -34.23
C ALA A 508 -14.37 9.70 -33.61
#